data_5c31ab0748285751907e69e487005f8e
#
_entry.id   5c31ab0748285751907e69e487005f8e
#
_cell.length_a   1.000
_cell.length_b   1.000
_cell.length_c   1.000
_cell.angle_alpha   90.00
_cell.angle_beta   90.00
_cell.angle_gamma   90.00
#
_symmetry.space_group_name_H-M   'P 1'
#
loop_
_entity.id
_entity.type
_entity.pdbx_description
1 polymer ?
#
loop_
_entity_poly.entity_id
_entity_poly.type
_entity_poly.pdbx_seq_one_letter_code
_entity_poly.pdbx_strand_id
1 'polypeptide(L)'
;MTVKLKAWQWLFPMALGALAMLICPRLAAQQPPAQAPPQPPPVRITLEEAIALATQHNHSLQAARTTILQNQALEITANLRPNPVLMGDTLFLPIFQPSNFTSDYIDSTAEFDFGVSYLFERGKKRQHRLAAAKAATAVTTAQVSDNERTLTLNVASQFIAALLAQANLDLAQTNLASFQQTVDISQASFQAGATSEGDLLKIKLQLLQFQMDLSAARLARLQALASLRELLGYESVAETYEVSGDLEYKPVTLRVDDLKALALRQRPDVRAAQLGIPAAQTQYELARANGKRDVDATFDYTHVGNVNTGSLFGSIQLPIFDRNQGEIARTRYAITQSQELSSEQAALALTDVMNAYEALRTSDQVIQLYQSGYLKQSEDSRDISQYAYQRGAATLLDFLDAERSYRATEFAYRQALANYMTALEQLRSAVGTRSLP
;
A
#
# COMPACT_ATOMS: atom_id res chain seq x y z
N MET A 1 -2.65 -53.36 10.12
CA MET A 1 -3.86 -53.66 9.31
C MET A 1 -3.65 -53.01 7.96
N THR A 2 -3.33 -53.84 6.99
CA THR A 2 -2.93 -53.51 5.61
C THR A 2 -4.12 -53.32 4.73
N VAL A 3 -4.20 -52.26 3.95
CA VAL A 3 -5.14 -52.14 2.82
C VAL A 3 -4.39 -51.74 1.57
N LYS A 4 -4.66 -52.52 0.56
CA LYS A 4 -3.98 -52.73 -0.72
C LYS A 4 -4.16 -51.59 -1.74
N LEU A 5 -3.05 -51.33 -2.47
CA LEU A 5 -3.08 -50.72 -3.82
C LEU A 5 -3.88 -51.60 -4.82
N LYS A 6 -4.57 -50.93 -5.72
CA LYS A 6 -4.99 -51.53 -7.01
C LYS A 6 -4.54 -50.62 -8.16
N ALA A 7 -3.60 -51.13 -8.93
CA ALA A 7 -3.20 -50.67 -10.23
C ALA A 7 -4.24 -51.14 -11.27
N TRP A 8 -4.49 -50.31 -12.29
CA TRP A 8 -5.14 -50.74 -13.51
C TRP A 8 -4.35 -50.24 -14.72
N GLN A 9 -3.70 -51.22 -15.36
CA GLN A 9 -3.13 -51.15 -16.70
C GLN A 9 -4.21 -51.57 -17.70
N TRP A 10 -4.31 -50.88 -18.86
CA TRP A 10 -4.83 -51.43 -20.13
C TRP A 10 -4.05 -50.71 -21.25
N LEU A 11 -3.06 -51.37 -21.88
CA LEU A 11 -2.98 -52.07 -23.15
C LEU A 11 -3.33 -51.24 -24.42
N PHE A 12 -2.26 -50.98 -25.19
CA PHE A 12 -2.29 -50.67 -26.63
C PHE A 12 -2.84 -51.86 -27.44
N PRO A 13 -3.31 -51.61 -28.71
CA PRO A 13 -2.66 -52.27 -29.82
C PRO A 13 -2.27 -51.35 -31.00
N MET A 14 -1.15 -51.66 -31.58
CA MET A 14 -0.66 -51.25 -32.90
C MET A 14 -1.58 -51.72 -34.04
N ALA A 15 -1.73 -50.85 -35.06
CA ALA A 15 -2.03 -51.30 -36.44
C ALA A 15 -1.24 -50.44 -37.43
N LEU A 16 -0.26 -51.04 -38.10
CA LEU A 16 0.40 -50.54 -39.30
C LEU A 16 -0.59 -50.51 -40.48
N GLY A 17 -0.60 -49.39 -41.18
CA GLY A 17 -1.26 -49.27 -42.48
C GLY A 17 -0.45 -48.31 -43.36
N ALA A 18 0.45 -48.86 -44.19
CA ALA A 18 1.17 -48.15 -45.23
C ALA A 18 0.24 -47.78 -46.38
N LEU A 19 0.16 -46.50 -46.74
CA LEU A 19 -0.30 -46.09 -48.08
C LEU A 19 0.52 -44.90 -48.54
N ALA A 20 1.40 -45.16 -49.54
CA ALA A 20 2.12 -44.20 -50.27
C ALA A 20 1.19 -43.41 -51.21
N MET A 21 1.16 -42.08 -51.11
CA MET A 21 0.60 -41.21 -52.16
C MET A 21 1.50 -39.95 -52.37
N LEU A 22 2.08 -39.95 -53.53
CA LEU A 22 2.47 -38.84 -54.41
C LEU A 22 2.62 -37.45 -53.79
N ILE A 23 3.88 -37.05 -53.64
CA ILE A 23 4.31 -35.69 -53.35
C ILE A 23 4.20 -34.86 -54.62
N CYS A 24 3.23 -33.98 -54.73
CA CYS A 24 3.23 -32.81 -55.58
C CYS A 24 3.70 -31.61 -54.76
N PRO A 25 4.79 -30.91 -55.12
CA PRO A 25 5.15 -29.67 -54.44
C PRO A 25 4.19 -28.56 -54.89
N ARG A 26 3.17 -28.27 -54.07
CA ARG A 26 2.48 -27.00 -54.21
C ARG A 26 3.41 -25.90 -53.76
N LEU A 27 3.77 -25.00 -54.67
CA LEU A 27 4.31 -23.68 -54.36
C LEU A 27 3.27 -22.99 -53.45
N ALA A 28 3.54 -22.97 -52.15
CA ALA A 28 2.81 -22.11 -51.22
C ALA A 28 3.24 -20.66 -51.52
N ALA A 29 2.35 -19.92 -52.19
CA ALA A 29 2.48 -18.48 -52.26
C ALA A 29 2.56 -17.95 -50.78
N GLN A 30 3.69 -17.34 -50.43
CA GLN A 30 3.86 -16.64 -49.18
C GLN A 30 2.80 -15.54 -49.11
N GLN A 31 1.75 -15.74 -48.31
CA GLN A 31 0.87 -14.65 -47.91
C GLN A 31 1.74 -13.61 -47.20
N PRO A 32 1.60 -12.33 -47.55
CA PRO A 32 2.24 -11.27 -46.76
C PRO A 32 1.79 -11.41 -45.30
N PRO A 33 2.69 -11.15 -44.32
CA PRO A 33 2.34 -11.27 -42.91
C PRO A 33 1.06 -10.45 -42.65
N ALA A 34 0.03 -11.11 -42.14
CA ALA A 34 -1.20 -10.46 -41.76
C ALA A 34 -0.83 -9.28 -40.84
N GLN A 35 -1.20 -8.08 -41.24
CA GLN A 35 -1.02 -6.92 -40.40
C GLN A 35 -1.74 -7.20 -39.08
N ALA A 36 -0.99 -7.19 -37.99
CA ALA A 36 -1.58 -7.31 -36.66
C ALA A 36 -2.73 -6.29 -36.54
N PRO A 37 -3.88 -6.65 -35.97
CA PRO A 37 -4.97 -5.72 -35.80
C PRO A 37 -4.47 -4.48 -35.05
N PRO A 38 -4.92 -3.27 -35.42
CA PRO A 38 -4.50 -2.04 -34.77
C PRO A 38 -4.76 -2.19 -33.28
N GLN A 39 -3.70 -2.07 -32.48
CA GLN A 39 -3.85 -2.08 -31.03
C GLN A 39 -4.80 -0.95 -30.62
N PRO A 40 -5.77 -1.21 -29.75
CA PRO A 40 -6.63 -0.14 -29.24
C PRO A 40 -5.74 0.97 -28.65
N PRO A 41 -6.15 2.25 -28.80
CA PRO A 41 -5.38 3.35 -28.24
C PRO A 41 -5.17 3.10 -26.72
N PRO A 42 -3.98 3.43 -26.19
CA PRO A 42 -3.69 3.21 -24.78
C PRO A 42 -4.71 3.99 -23.92
N VAL A 43 -5.17 3.35 -22.84
CA VAL A 43 -6.07 3.98 -21.87
C VAL A 43 -5.28 5.10 -21.19
N ARG A 44 -5.80 6.33 -21.23
CA ARG A 44 -5.21 7.49 -20.55
C ARG A 44 -5.86 7.69 -19.20
N ILE A 45 -5.04 7.86 -18.19
CA ILE A 45 -5.47 7.97 -16.78
C ILE A 45 -5.04 9.33 -16.24
N THR A 46 -5.98 10.06 -15.65
CA THR A 46 -5.72 11.31 -14.92
C THR A 46 -5.32 11.03 -13.47
N LEU A 47 -4.77 12.04 -12.77
CA LEU A 47 -4.39 11.90 -11.35
C LEU A 47 -5.57 11.47 -10.47
N GLU A 48 -6.75 12.07 -10.67
CA GLU A 48 -7.93 11.74 -9.86
C GLU A 48 -8.43 10.32 -10.13
N GLU A 49 -8.40 9.87 -11.37
CA GLU A 49 -8.73 8.49 -11.74
C GLU A 49 -7.71 7.52 -11.16
N ALA A 50 -6.41 7.85 -11.18
CA ALA A 50 -5.36 7.04 -10.58
C ALA A 50 -5.59 6.84 -9.07
N ILE A 51 -5.92 7.91 -8.35
CA ILE A 51 -6.23 7.85 -6.92
C ILE A 51 -7.50 7.00 -6.68
N ALA A 52 -8.53 7.17 -7.49
CA ALA A 52 -9.77 6.39 -7.37
C ALA A 52 -9.51 4.89 -7.60
N LEU A 53 -8.76 4.53 -8.65
CA LEU A 53 -8.36 3.14 -8.94
C LEU A 53 -7.54 2.54 -7.79
N ALA A 54 -6.54 3.26 -7.30
CA ALA A 54 -5.73 2.79 -6.18
C ALA A 54 -6.57 2.56 -4.91
N THR A 55 -7.46 3.50 -4.59
CA THR A 55 -8.34 3.38 -3.41
C THR A 55 -9.28 2.17 -3.51
N GLN A 56 -9.67 1.77 -4.73
CA GLN A 56 -10.58 0.65 -4.97
C GLN A 56 -9.83 -0.69 -5.11
N HIS A 57 -8.65 -0.72 -5.71
CA HIS A 57 -8.00 -1.95 -6.16
C HIS A 57 -6.65 -2.24 -5.50
N ASN A 58 -6.07 -1.30 -4.74
CA ASN A 58 -4.79 -1.56 -4.08
C ASN A 58 -4.92 -2.66 -3.02
N HIS A 59 -4.19 -3.75 -3.20
CA HIS A 59 -4.28 -4.93 -2.33
C HIS A 59 -3.87 -4.66 -0.88
N SER A 60 -2.88 -3.79 -0.65
CA SER A 60 -2.45 -3.41 0.70
C SER A 60 -3.56 -2.67 1.45
N LEU A 61 -4.25 -1.73 0.79
CA LEU A 61 -5.39 -1.02 1.38
C LEU A 61 -6.58 -1.97 1.59
N GLN A 62 -6.86 -2.88 0.66
CA GLN A 62 -7.91 -3.88 0.82
C GLN A 62 -7.60 -4.81 2.01
N ALA A 63 -6.36 -5.26 2.16
CA ALA A 63 -5.94 -6.04 3.32
C ALA A 63 -6.10 -5.24 4.63
N ALA A 64 -5.71 -3.96 4.65
CA ALA A 64 -5.92 -3.09 5.79
C ALA A 64 -7.42 -2.91 6.13
N ARG A 65 -8.30 -2.77 5.15
CA ARG A 65 -9.75 -2.70 5.36
C ARG A 65 -10.32 -3.97 5.98
N THR A 66 -9.77 -5.15 5.67
CA THR A 66 -10.23 -6.41 6.31
C THR A 66 -9.92 -6.46 7.79
N THR A 67 -8.94 -5.69 8.31
CA THR A 67 -8.69 -5.62 9.77
C THR A 67 -9.85 -4.96 10.52
N ILE A 68 -10.60 -4.05 9.88
CA ILE A 68 -11.83 -3.48 10.45
C ILE A 68 -12.88 -4.59 10.65
N LEU A 69 -13.08 -5.43 9.62
CA LEU A 69 -14.02 -6.56 9.69
C LEU A 69 -13.61 -7.58 10.75
N GLN A 70 -12.30 -7.85 10.90
CA GLN A 70 -11.78 -8.71 11.96
C GLN A 70 -12.08 -8.13 13.35
N ASN A 71 -11.89 -6.84 13.57
CA ASN A 71 -12.22 -6.18 14.83
C ASN A 71 -13.74 -6.21 15.08
N GLN A 72 -14.57 -6.00 14.06
CA GLN A 72 -16.03 -6.14 14.18
C GLN A 72 -16.45 -7.56 14.55
N ALA A 73 -15.78 -8.59 14.02
CA ALA A 73 -16.02 -9.97 14.43
C ALA A 73 -15.61 -10.20 15.90
N LEU A 74 -14.54 -9.56 16.38
CA LEU A 74 -14.15 -9.58 17.80
C LEU A 74 -15.19 -8.89 18.70
N GLU A 75 -15.93 -7.87 18.22
CA GLU A 75 -17.04 -7.28 18.95
C GLU A 75 -18.18 -8.30 19.21
N ILE A 76 -18.45 -9.15 18.20
CA ILE A 76 -19.43 -10.25 18.37
C ILE A 76 -18.96 -11.17 19.49
N THR A 77 -17.71 -11.65 19.42
CA THR A 77 -17.12 -12.53 20.46
C THR A 77 -17.13 -11.85 21.85
N ALA A 78 -16.75 -10.58 21.92
CA ALA A 78 -16.73 -9.83 23.17
C ALA A 78 -18.13 -9.69 23.81
N ASN A 79 -19.20 -9.75 23.02
CA ASN A 79 -20.58 -9.64 23.46
C ASN A 79 -21.20 -11.00 23.83
N LEU A 80 -20.52 -12.11 23.61
CA LEU A 80 -21.06 -13.41 23.97
C LEU A 80 -21.03 -13.63 25.49
N ARG A 81 -21.99 -14.42 25.98
CA ARG A 81 -21.99 -14.95 27.33
C ARG A 81 -21.16 -16.22 27.38
N PRO A 82 -20.61 -16.61 28.54
CA PRO A 82 -20.01 -17.93 28.70
C PRO A 82 -21.00 -19.02 28.35
N ASN A 83 -20.52 -20.09 27.74
CA ASN A 83 -21.35 -21.26 27.48
C ASN A 83 -21.54 -22.06 28.77
N PRO A 84 -22.71 -22.70 28.96
CA PRO A 84 -22.86 -23.74 29.97
C PRO A 84 -21.92 -24.92 29.67
N VAL A 85 -21.40 -25.53 30.70
CA VAL A 85 -20.49 -26.70 30.61
C VAL A 85 -21.29 -27.92 31.07
N LEU A 86 -21.40 -28.92 30.19
CA LEU A 86 -21.90 -30.23 30.56
C LEU A 86 -20.74 -31.05 31.11
N MET A 87 -20.92 -31.61 32.29
CA MET A 87 -19.96 -32.47 32.97
C MET A 87 -20.54 -33.89 33.08
N GLY A 88 -19.68 -34.87 33.12
CA GLY A 88 -20.05 -36.22 33.47
C GLY A 88 -18.82 -36.97 33.94
N ASP A 89 -18.96 -37.65 35.06
CA ASP A 89 -17.90 -38.53 35.55
C ASP A 89 -18.51 -39.81 36.11
N THR A 90 -17.63 -40.75 36.41
CA THR A 90 -17.99 -42.03 37.00
C THR A 90 -16.96 -42.39 38.06
N LEU A 91 -17.42 -42.56 39.28
CA LEU A 91 -16.57 -42.84 40.41
C LEU A 91 -16.69 -44.31 40.81
N PHE A 92 -15.73 -44.79 41.59
CA PHE A 92 -15.71 -46.16 42.13
C PHE A 92 -15.73 -47.27 41.10
N LEU A 93 -15.26 -47.06 39.87
CA LEU A 93 -15.06 -48.14 38.91
C LEU A 93 -13.88 -49.00 39.33
N PRO A 94 -13.98 -50.35 39.37
CA PRO A 94 -12.90 -51.22 39.84
C PRO A 94 -11.84 -51.48 38.75
N ILE A 95 -11.28 -50.40 38.16
CA ILE A 95 -10.35 -50.45 37.03
C ILE A 95 -9.05 -51.17 37.37
N PHE A 96 -8.61 -51.15 38.67
CA PHE A 96 -7.43 -51.84 39.14
C PHE A 96 -7.70 -53.27 39.64
N GLN A 97 -8.99 -53.70 39.71
CA GLN A 97 -9.43 -55.04 40.08
C GLN A 97 -10.50 -55.51 39.10
N PRO A 98 -10.09 -55.92 37.89
CA PRO A 98 -11.07 -56.26 36.83
C PRO A 98 -12.02 -57.42 37.20
N SER A 99 -11.65 -58.30 38.14
CA SER A 99 -12.50 -59.34 38.66
C SER A 99 -13.74 -58.84 39.39
N ASN A 100 -13.71 -57.58 39.88
CA ASN A 100 -14.82 -56.95 40.57
C ASN A 100 -15.77 -56.20 39.60
N PHE A 101 -15.50 -56.27 38.29
CA PHE A 101 -16.37 -55.68 37.28
C PHE A 101 -17.61 -56.55 37.05
N THR A 102 -18.46 -56.64 38.08
CA THR A 102 -19.74 -57.37 38.03
C THR A 102 -20.90 -56.39 37.97
N SER A 103 -22.09 -56.88 37.47
CA SER A 103 -23.30 -56.09 37.49
C SER A 103 -23.67 -55.61 38.89
N ASP A 104 -23.55 -56.49 39.88
CA ASP A 104 -23.87 -56.16 41.27
C ASP A 104 -22.95 -55.07 41.85
N TYR A 105 -21.68 -55.07 41.50
CA TYR A 105 -20.76 -54.01 41.94
C TYR A 105 -21.10 -52.67 41.25
N ILE A 106 -21.37 -52.70 39.96
CA ILE A 106 -21.76 -51.48 39.20
C ILE A 106 -23.06 -50.94 39.74
N ASP A 107 -24.06 -51.79 39.92
CA ASP A 107 -25.40 -51.37 40.38
C ASP A 107 -25.44 -50.93 41.85
N SER A 108 -24.48 -51.42 42.70
CA SER A 108 -24.48 -51.10 44.14
C SER A 108 -23.43 -50.07 44.56
N THR A 109 -22.32 -49.90 43.80
CA THR A 109 -21.15 -49.18 44.26
C THR A 109 -20.71 -48.07 43.25
N ALA A 110 -20.83 -48.32 41.94
CA ALA A 110 -20.44 -47.35 40.96
C ALA A 110 -21.38 -46.12 41.01
N GLU A 111 -20.78 -44.95 40.94
CA GLU A 111 -21.47 -43.65 40.93
C GLU A 111 -21.35 -43.01 39.55
N PHE A 112 -22.49 -42.57 39.02
CA PHE A 112 -22.59 -41.90 37.73
C PHE A 112 -23.11 -40.49 37.95
N ASP A 113 -22.30 -39.48 37.59
CA ASP A 113 -22.61 -38.06 37.75
C ASP A 113 -22.80 -37.38 36.39
N PHE A 114 -23.86 -36.60 36.29
CA PHE A 114 -24.13 -35.72 35.15
C PHE A 114 -24.55 -34.34 35.64
N GLY A 115 -23.72 -33.34 35.31
CA GLY A 115 -23.93 -31.98 35.78
C GLY A 115 -23.92 -30.94 34.67
N VAL A 116 -24.55 -29.80 34.93
CA VAL A 116 -24.49 -28.61 34.11
C VAL A 116 -24.00 -27.46 34.97
N SER A 117 -22.86 -26.86 34.57
CA SER A 117 -22.30 -25.68 35.20
C SER A 117 -22.51 -24.43 34.35
N TYR A 118 -22.81 -23.31 34.99
CA TYR A 118 -22.92 -22.00 34.32
C TYR A 118 -22.23 -20.90 35.11
N LEU A 119 -21.34 -20.15 34.40
CA LEU A 119 -20.62 -19.02 34.95
C LEU A 119 -21.44 -17.73 34.86
N PHE A 120 -21.82 -17.18 35.97
CA PHE A 120 -22.48 -15.87 36.09
C PHE A 120 -21.43 -14.77 36.20
N GLU A 121 -21.16 -14.09 35.07
CA GLU A 121 -20.20 -12.97 35.02
C GLU A 121 -20.76 -11.78 35.86
N ARG A 122 -19.97 -11.33 36.81
CA ARG A 122 -20.28 -10.14 37.65
C ARG A 122 -19.51 -8.93 37.14
N GLY A 123 -19.89 -7.75 37.62
CA GLY A 123 -19.17 -6.52 37.35
C GLY A 123 -19.36 -5.97 35.95
N LYS A 124 -20.38 -6.43 35.21
CA LYS A 124 -20.65 -6.02 33.82
C LYS A 124 -19.50 -6.33 32.85
N LYS A 125 -18.73 -7.43 33.09
CA LYS A 125 -17.56 -7.80 32.29
C LYS A 125 -17.86 -7.83 30.81
N ARG A 126 -18.97 -8.46 30.39
CA ARG A 126 -19.40 -8.52 29.00
C ARG A 126 -19.56 -7.13 28.38
N GLN A 127 -20.19 -6.18 29.10
CA GLN A 127 -20.37 -4.82 28.60
C GLN A 127 -19.05 -4.09 28.46
N HIS A 128 -18.11 -4.27 29.39
CA HIS A 128 -16.77 -3.67 29.33
C HIS A 128 -15.93 -4.32 28.22
N ARG A 129 -16.02 -5.66 28.00
CA ARG A 129 -15.37 -6.31 26.87
C ARG A 129 -15.87 -5.75 25.53
N LEU A 130 -17.19 -5.64 25.37
CA LEU A 130 -17.78 -5.07 24.16
C LEU A 130 -17.37 -3.60 23.95
N ALA A 131 -17.36 -2.79 25.02
CA ALA A 131 -16.94 -1.39 24.93
C ALA A 131 -15.48 -1.27 24.52
N ALA A 132 -14.59 -2.11 25.08
CA ALA A 132 -13.18 -2.15 24.71
C ALA A 132 -12.97 -2.59 23.26
N ALA A 133 -13.70 -3.62 22.80
CA ALA A 133 -13.64 -4.08 21.40
C ALA A 133 -14.11 -2.98 20.43
N LYS A 134 -15.22 -2.30 20.73
CA LYS A 134 -15.72 -1.18 19.89
C LYS A 134 -14.74 0.00 19.85
N ALA A 135 -14.10 0.33 20.95
CA ALA A 135 -13.09 1.37 21.00
C ALA A 135 -11.85 0.98 20.15
N ALA A 136 -11.44 -0.28 20.20
CA ALA A 136 -10.36 -0.81 19.35
C ALA A 136 -10.74 -0.74 17.85
N THR A 137 -11.97 -1.11 17.49
CA THR A 137 -12.47 -0.97 16.09
C THR A 137 -12.42 0.48 15.63
N ALA A 138 -12.79 1.44 16.48
CA ALA A 138 -12.75 2.86 16.13
C ALA A 138 -11.31 3.35 15.86
N VAL A 139 -10.33 2.92 16.65
CA VAL A 139 -8.90 3.21 16.44
C VAL A 139 -8.44 2.60 15.11
N THR A 140 -8.73 1.31 14.88
CA THR A 140 -8.36 0.63 13.63
C THR A 140 -8.97 1.30 12.41
N THR A 141 -10.22 1.75 12.48
CA THR A 141 -10.87 2.47 11.38
C THR A 141 -10.15 3.77 11.04
N ALA A 142 -9.72 4.54 12.04
CA ALA A 142 -8.94 5.75 11.83
C ALA A 142 -7.54 5.45 11.26
N GLN A 143 -6.88 4.37 11.68
CA GLN A 143 -5.61 3.92 11.13
C GLN A 143 -5.72 3.51 9.65
N VAL A 144 -6.80 2.81 9.29
CA VAL A 144 -7.06 2.45 7.88
C VAL A 144 -7.31 3.70 7.02
N SER A 145 -7.98 4.71 7.57
CA SER A 145 -8.13 6.01 6.89
C SER A 145 -6.79 6.72 6.70
N ASP A 146 -5.83 6.56 7.62
CA ASP A 146 -4.48 7.09 7.44
C ASP A 146 -3.68 6.32 6.39
N ASN A 147 -3.83 5.01 6.31
CA ASN A 147 -3.26 4.21 5.23
C ASN A 147 -3.78 4.67 3.85
N GLU A 148 -5.06 5.03 3.74
CA GLU A 148 -5.66 5.57 2.51
C GLU A 148 -5.05 6.94 2.16
N ARG A 149 -4.86 7.85 3.15
CA ARG A 149 -4.18 9.13 2.97
C ARG A 149 -2.74 8.94 2.46
N THR A 150 -2.00 8.02 3.06
CA THR A 150 -0.62 7.71 2.67
C THR A 150 -0.54 7.10 1.28
N LEU A 151 -1.45 6.17 0.95
CA LEU A 151 -1.56 5.60 -0.40
C LEU A 151 -1.85 6.70 -1.43
N THR A 152 -2.76 7.62 -1.13
CA THR A 152 -3.10 8.76 -2.00
C THR A 152 -1.86 9.61 -2.31
N LEU A 153 -1.03 9.92 -1.32
CA LEU A 153 0.23 10.65 -1.53
C LEU A 153 1.20 9.85 -2.41
N ASN A 154 1.36 8.55 -2.14
CA ASN A 154 2.26 7.69 -2.91
C ASN A 154 1.84 7.60 -4.37
N VAL A 155 0.55 7.44 -4.64
CA VAL A 155 -0.02 7.44 -6.00
C VAL A 155 0.22 8.77 -6.69
N ALA A 156 -0.06 9.90 -6.02
CA ALA A 156 0.15 11.22 -6.58
C ALA A 156 1.63 11.48 -6.90
N SER A 157 2.53 11.14 -6.00
CA SER A 157 3.97 11.28 -6.20
C SER A 157 4.47 10.43 -7.38
N GLN A 158 4.01 9.17 -7.47
CA GLN A 158 4.39 8.28 -8.55
C GLN A 158 3.77 8.68 -9.89
N PHE A 159 2.56 9.24 -9.89
CA PHE A 159 1.92 9.79 -11.06
C PHE A 159 2.69 11.01 -11.61
N ILE A 160 3.11 11.92 -10.73
CA ILE A 160 3.95 13.07 -11.10
C ILE A 160 5.31 12.60 -11.64
N ALA A 161 5.90 11.57 -11.04
CA ALA A 161 7.14 10.96 -11.56
C ALA A 161 6.95 10.37 -12.97
N ALA A 162 5.80 9.76 -13.26
CA ALA A 162 5.47 9.26 -14.59
C ALA A 162 5.26 10.40 -15.61
N LEU A 163 4.61 11.50 -15.20
CA LEU A 163 4.50 12.72 -16.03
C LEU A 163 5.88 13.32 -16.34
N LEU A 164 6.75 13.41 -15.35
CA LEU A 164 8.13 13.89 -15.54
C LEU A 164 8.91 12.99 -16.49
N ALA A 165 8.80 11.69 -16.33
CA ALA A 165 9.49 10.73 -17.20
C ALA A 165 8.96 10.80 -18.66
N GLN A 166 7.67 11.04 -18.86
CA GLN A 166 7.08 11.29 -20.17
C GLN A 166 7.62 12.59 -20.76
N ALA A 167 7.58 13.70 -20.02
CA ALA A 167 8.09 15.01 -20.47
C ALA A 167 9.58 14.95 -20.82
N ASN A 168 10.39 14.20 -20.07
CA ASN A 168 11.80 13.98 -20.36
C ASN A 168 12.04 13.12 -21.60
N LEU A 169 11.16 12.13 -21.86
CA LEU A 169 11.21 11.35 -23.09
C LEU A 169 10.93 12.23 -24.32
N ASP A 170 9.90 13.07 -24.25
CA ASP A 170 9.54 13.99 -25.34
C ASP A 170 10.66 15.00 -25.61
N LEU A 171 11.31 15.52 -24.55
CA LEU A 171 12.48 16.36 -24.66
C LEU A 171 13.66 15.63 -25.34
N ALA A 172 13.97 14.40 -24.91
CA ALA A 172 15.06 13.61 -25.48
C ALA A 172 14.84 13.29 -26.96
N GLN A 173 13.58 13.02 -27.38
CA GLN A 173 13.22 12.82 -28.78
C GLN A 173 13.44 14.10 -29.59
N THR A 174 12.95 15.24 -29.10
CA THR A 174 13.10 16.53 -29.75
C THR A 174 14.58 16.92 -29.90
N ASN A 175 15.36 16.75 -28.84
CA ASN A 175 16.78 17.06 -28.84
C ASN A 175 17.58 16.15 -29.82
N LEU A 176 17.29 14.86 -29.86
CA LEU A 176 17.90 13.93 -30.81
C LEU A 176 17.60 14.35 -32.25
N ALA A 177 16.31 14.67 -32.55
CA ALA A 177 15.91 15.07 -33.90
C ALA A 177 16.60 16.40 -34.32
N SER A 178 16.67 17.39 -33.42
CA SER A 178 17.36 18.65 -33.69
C SER A 178 18.86 18.45 -33.89
N PHE A 179 19.51 17.64 -33.03
CA PHE A 179 20.94 17.39 -33.14
C PHE A 179 21.30 16.55 -34.37
N GLN A 180 20.43 15.66 -34.85
CA GLN A 180 20.62 14.92 -36.10
C GLN A 180 20.73 15.87 -37.31
N GLN A 181 19.90 16.93 -37.34
CA GLN A 181 20.01 17.96 -38.39
C GLN A 181 21.38 18.66 -38.34
N THR A 182 21.92 18.93 -37.17
CA THR A 182 23.26 19.52 -37.01
C THR A 182 24.35 18.57 -37.53
N VAL A 183 24.22 17.27 -37.32
CA VAL A 183 25.12 16.24 -37.87
C VAL A 183 25.07 16.23 -39.40
N ASP A 184 23.87 16.30 -39.97
CA ASP A 184 23.67 16.28 -41.43
C ASP A 184 24.30 17.51 -42.10
N ILE A 185 24.12 18.72 -41.51
CA ILE A 185 24.75 19.96 -41.94
C ILE A 185 26.28 19.85 -41.84
N SER A 186 26.81 19.35 -40.72
CA SER A 186 28.26 19.20 -40.51
C SER A 186 28.88 18.18 -41.47
N GLN A 187 28.16 17.12 -41.80
CA GLN A 187 28.60 16.14 -42.81
C GLN A 187 28.69 16.76 -44.21
N ALA A 188 27.70 17.58 -44.59
CA ALA A 188 27.73 18.31 -45.87
C ALA A 188 28.86 19.33 -45.92
N SER A 189 29.09 20.07 -44.80
CA SER A 189 30.18 21.02 -44.67
C SER A 189 31.56 20.36 -44.76
N PHE A 190 31.74 19.18 -44.21
CA PHE A 190 32.97 18.40 -44.34
C PHE A 190 33.19 17.96 -45.81
N GLN A 191 32.15 17.49 -46.50
CA GLN A 191 32.24 17.13 -47.92
C GLN A 191 32.60 18.33 -48.80
N ALA A 192 32.19 19.54 -48.41
CA ALA A 192 32.55 20.78 -49.07
C ALA A 192 33.95 21.34 -48.65
N GLY A 193 34.64 20.66 -47.73
CA GLY A 193 35.96 21.06 -47.24
C GLY A 193 35.93 22.22 -46.24
N ALA A 194 34.75 22.59 -45.70
CA ALA A 194 34.58 23.72 -44.78
C ALA A 194 34.71 23.35 -43.29
N THR A 195 34.71 22.07 -42.97
CA THR A 195 34.80 21.54 -41.58
C THR A 195 35.90 20.49 -41.47
N SER A 196 36.62 20.41 -40.36
CA SER A 196 37.64 19.42 -40.10
C SER A 196 37.03 18.02 -39.85
N GLU A 197 37.76 16.96 -40.20
CA GLU A 197 37.37 15.58 -39.87
C GLU A 197 37.22 15.37 -38.36
N GLY A 198 38.15 15.99 -37.57
CA GLY A 198 38.13 15.93 -36.12
C GLY A 198 36.85 16.53 -35.50
N ASP A 199 36.32 17.60 -36.07
CA ASP A 199 35.09 18.22 -35.59
C ASP A 199 33.87 17.39 -35.98
N LEU A 200 33.84 16.80 -37.20
CA LEU A 200 32.80 15.88 -37.60
C LEU A 200 32.73 14.64 -36.69
N LEU A 201 33.89 14.08 -36.31
CA LEU A 201 33.94 12.93 -35.39
C LEU A 201 33.41 13.31 -34.01
N LYS A 202 33.75 14.51 -33.46
CA LYS A 202 33.20 14.99 -32.18
C LYS A 202 31.69 15.13 -32.21
N ILE A 203 31.12 15.69 -33.28
CA ILE A 203 29.68 15.81 -33.49
C ILE A 203 29.00 14.44 -33.53
N LYS A 204 29.58 13.47 -34.28
CA LYS A 204 29.03 12.10 -34.29
C LYS A 204 29.08 11.39 -32.94
N LEU A 205 30.14 11.59 -32.16
CA LEU A 205 30.22 11.08 -30.79
C LEU A 205 29.17 11.74 -29.88
N GLN A 206 28.92 13.04 -30.07
CA GLN A 206 27.86 13.72 -29.31
C GLN A 206 26.47 13.18 -29.70
N LEU A 207 26.21 12.84 -30.99
CA LEU A 207 24.96 12.19 -31.38
C LEU A 207 24.72 10.88 -30.65
N LEU A 208 25.76 10.07 -30.43
CA LEU A 208 25.65 8.83 -29.66
C LEU A 208 25.15 9.12 -28.24
N GLN A 209 25.61 10.24 -27.61
CA GLN A 209 25.12 10.63 -26.28
C GLN A 209 23.61 10.90 -26.32
N PHE A 210 23.08 11.61 -27.31
CA PHE A 210 21.63 11.84 -27.44
C PHE A 210 20.83 10.54 -27.63
N GLN A 211 21.39 9.56 -28.38
CA GLN A 211 20.76 8.24 -28.52
C GLN A 211 20.72 7.48 -27.17
N MET A 212 21.78 7.58 -26.38
CA MET A 212 21.84 7.02 -25.04
C MET A 212 20.83 7.69 -24.09
N ASP A 213 20.77 9.03 -24.13
CA ASP A 213 19.82 9.81 -23.33
C ASP A 213 18.36 9.43 -23.65
N LEU A 214 18.04 9.27 -24.95
CA LEU A 214 16.72 8.78 -25.38
C LEU A 214 16.41 7.38 -24.85
N SER A 215 17.39 6.48 -24.89
CA SER A 215 17.23 5.11 -24.40
C SER A 215 17.01 5.08 -22.88
N ALA A 216 17.75 5.91 -22.15
CA ALA A 216 17.58 6.08 -20.69
C ALA A 216 16.19 6.68 -20.34
N ALA A 217 15.74 7.69 -21.10
CA ALA A 217 14.42 8.29 -20.89
C ALA A 217 13.26 7.31 -21.16
N ARG A 218 13.40 6.46 -22.20
CA ARG A 218 12.44 5.37 -22.47
C ARG A 218 12.35 4.39 -21.32
N LEU A 219 13.50 3.96 -20.80
CA LEU A 219 13.55 3.05 -19.66
C LEU A 219 12.91 3.70 -18.41
N ALA A 220 13.26 4.95 -18.11
CA ALA A 220 12.72 5.67 -16.96
C ALA A 220 11.18 5.79 -17.03
N ARG A 221 10.62 6.07 -18.21
CA ARG A 221 9.16 6.10 -18.41
C ARG A 221 8.51 4.73 -18.15
N LEU A 222 9.07 3.66 -18.69
CA LEU A 222 8.55 2.31 -18.48
C LEU A 222 8.57 1.92 -16.99
N GLN A 223 9.67 2.23 -16.30
CA GLN A 223 9.80 1.97 -14.86
C GLN A 223 8.80 2.79 -14.05
N ALA A 224 8.64 4.08 -14.36
CA ALA A 224 7.68 4.93 -13.65
C ALA A 224 6.23 4.44 -13.82
N LEU A 225 5.83 4.03 -15.03
CA LEU A 225 4.52 3.45 -15.29
C LEU A 225 4.34 2.10 -14.58
N ALA A 226 5.36 1.23 -14.58
CA ALA A 226 5.29 -0.06 -13.88
C ALA A 226 5.09 0.13 -12.37
N SER A 227 5.83 1.06 -11.75
CA SER A 227 5.68 1.38 -10.33
C SER A 227 4.32 2.02 -10.02
N LEU A 228 3.80 2.85 -10.91
CA LEU A 228 2.45 3.40 -10.73
C LEU A 228 1.39 2.29 -10.82
N ARG A 229 1.51 1.35 -11.78
CA ARG A 229 0.58 0.23 -11.93
C ARG A 229 0.49 -0.65 -10.68
N GLU A 230 1.61 -0.86 -9.98
CA GLU A 230 1.62 -1.57 -8.70
C GLU A 230 0.73 -0.87 -7.66
N LEU A 231 0.83 0.45 -7.55
CA LEU A 231 0.02 1.23 -6.60
C LEU A 231 -1.48 1.23 -6.98
N LEU A 232 -1.79 1.24 -8.28
CA LEU A 232 -3.17 1.22 -8.78
C LEU A 232 -3.89 -0.13 -8.54
N GLY A 233 -3.13 -1.20 -8.27
CA GLY A 233 -3.60 -2.57 -8.29
C GLY A 233 -3.36 -3.17 -9.68
N TYR A 234 -2.43 -4.12 -9.77
CA TYR A 234 -1.80 -4.57 -11.01
C TYR A 234 -2.79 -4.99 -12.10
N GLU A 235 -3.95 -5.55 -11.70
CA GLU A 235 -5.01 -6.05 -12.58
C GLU A 235 -6.03 -4.97 -12.99
N SER A 236 -6.02 -3.81 -12.32
CA SER A 236 -7.01 -2.75 -12.54
C SER A 236 -6.76 -1.95 -13.82
N VAL A 237 -5.55 -2.02 -14.36
CA VAL A 237 -5.10 -1.24 -15.51
C VAL A 237 -4.44 -2.14 -16.55
N ALA A 238 -4.73 -1.88 -17.83
CA ALA A 238 -4.11 -2.59 -18.94
C ALA A 238 -2.57 -2.50 -18.89
N GLU A 239 -1.88 -3.46 -19.51
CA GLU A 239 -0.41 -3.46 -19.54
C GLU A 239 0.15 -2.23 -20.26
N THR A 240 -0.54 -1.79 -21.31
CA THR A 240 -0.21 -0.57 -22.05
C THR A 240 -1.21 0.53 -21.67
N TYR A 241 -0.81 1.46 -20.84
CA TYR A 241 -1.57 2.66 -20.48
C TYR A 241 -0.67 3.89 -20.48
N GLU A 242 -1.26 5.05 -20.47
CA GLU A 242 -0.57 6.35 -20.42
C GLU A 242 -1.13 7.21 -19.30
N VAL A 243 -0.31 8.08 -18.73
CA VAL A 243 -0.75 9.13 -17.83
C VAL A 243 -1.18 10.35 -18.67
N SER A 244 -2.25 11.00 -18.22
CA SER A 244 -2.80 12.20 -18.88
C SER A 244 -2.64 13.40 -17.96
N GLY A 245 -2.00 14.44 -18.46
CA GLY A 245 -1.74 15.70 -17.74
C GLY A 245 -0.41 16.29 -18.16
N ASP A 246 -0.16 17.49 -17.69
CA ASP A 246 1.07 18.24 -17.93
C ASP A 246 1.72 18.62 -16.60
N LEU A 247 3.02 18.90 -16.64
CA LEU A 247 3.73 19.50 -15.50
C LEU A 247 3.34 20.99 -15.45
N GLU A 248 2.36 21.30 -14.61
CA GLU A 248 1.83 22.66 -14.51
C GLU A 248 2.26 23.35 -13.22
N TYR A 249 2.58 24.65 -13.36
CA TYR A 249 2.77 25.52 -12.23
C TYR A 249 1.53 26.40 -12.04
N LYS A 250 0.86 26.22 -10.89
CA LYS A 250 -0.28 27.05 -10.47
C LYS A 250 0.05 27.61 -9.08
N PRO A 251 0.42 28.90 -8.97
CA PRO A 251 0.76 29.48 -7.67
C PRO A 251 -0.44 29.43 -6.72
N VAL A 252 -0.17 29.05 -5.47
CA VAL A 252 -1.18 29.01 -4.41
C VAL A 252 -0.78 29.96 -3.28
N THR A 253 -1.75 30.70 -2.74
CA THR A 253 -1.54 31.58 -1.59
C THR A 253 -2.18 30.95 -0.37
N LEU A 254 -1.35 30.46 0.56
CA LEU A 254 -1.79 29.69 1.72
C LEU A 254 -1.26 30.33 3.01
N ARG A 255 -2.05 30.25 4.07
CA ARG A 255 -1.67 30.68 5.41
C ARG A 255 -1.33 29.46 6.27
N VAL A 256 -0.11 29.41 6.75
CA VAL A 256 0.41 28.25 7.49
C VAL A 256 -0.39 27.95 8.78
N ASP A 257 -0.90 28.98 9.44
CA ASP A 257 -1.68 28.80 10.69
C ASP A 257 -3.03 28.11 10.42
N ASP A 258 -3.68 28.47 9.31
CA ASP A 258 -4.95 27.82 8.90
C ASP A 258 -4.69 26.34 8.54
N LEU A 259 -3.58 26.05 7.86
CA LEU A 259 -3.17 24.68 7.54
C LEU A 259 -2.89 23.84 8.79
N LYS A 260 -2.18 24.40 9.78
CA LYS A 260 -1.92 23.74 11.07
C LYS A 260 -3.22 23.41 11.82
N ALA A 261 -4.14 24.39 11.90
CA ALA A 261 -5.43 24.16 12.54
C ALA A 261 -6.27 23.11 11.82
N LEU A 262 -6.20 23.07 10.47
CA LEU A 262 -6.90 22.10 9.66
C LEU A 262 -6.31 20.70 9.84
N ALA A 263 -4.98 20.55 9.87
CA ALA A 263 -4.30 19.28 10.07
C ALA A 263 -4.70 18.60 11.38
N LEU A 264 -4.73 19.32 12.49
CA LEU A 264 -5.15 18.78 13.78
C LEU A 264 -6.60 18.28 13.80
N ARG A 265 -7.45 18.77 12.87
CA ARG A 265 -8.86 18.37 12.76
C ARG A 265 -9.11 17.26 11.74
N GLN A 266 -8.34 17.25 10.64
CA GLN A 266 -8.63 16.42 9.46
C GLN A 266 -7.76 15.16 9.38
N ARG A 267 -6.56 15.17 9.97
CA ARG A 267 -5.62 14.05 9.83
C ARG A 267 -6.13 12.78 10.55
N PRO A 268 -6.22 11.66 9.82
CA PRO A 268 -6.72 10.41 10.41
C PRO A 268 -5.77 9.82 11.47
N ASP A 269 -4.44 10.01 11.34
CA ASP A 269 -3.43 9.57 12.31
C ASP A 269 -3.56 10.31 13.66
N VAL A 270 -3.78 11.63 13.63
CA VAL A 270 -4.08 12.42 14.84
C VAL A 270 -5.36 11.92 15.47
N ARG A 271 -6.39 11.66 14.67
CA ARG A 271 -7.66 11.11 15.15
C ARG A 271 -7.50 9.71 15.74
N ALA A 272 -6.68 8.83 15.13
CA ALA A 272 -6.39 7.51 15.67
C ALA A 272 -5.73 7.59 17.05
N ALA A 273 -4.75 8.48 17.22
CA ALA A 273 -4.08 8.70 18.50
C ALA A 273 -5.03 9.26 19.54
N GLN A 274 -5.91 10.20 19.20
CA GLN A 274 -6.95 10.72 20.07
C GLN A 274 -7.95 9.63 20.52
N LEU A 275 -8.37 8.75 19.60
CA LEU A 275 -9.23 7.61 19.90
C LEU A 275 -8.52 6.53 20.73
N GLY A 276 -7.19 6.51 20.75
CA GLY A 276 -6.39 5.65 21.62
C GLY A 276 -6.64 5.92 23.10
N ILE A 277 -6.93 7.17 23.49
CA ILE A 277 -7.18 7.54 24.90
C ILE A 277 -8.46 6.86 25.42
N PRO A 278 -9.66 7.04 24.84
CA PRO A 278 -10.85 6.32 25.29
C PRO A 278 -10.72 4.80 25.14
N ALA A 279 -9.95 4.30 24.15
CA ALA A 279 -9.68 2.87 24.04
C ALA A 279 -8.89 2.35 25.26
N ALA A 280 -7.86 3.05 25.69
CA ALA A 280 -7.13 2.72 26.91
C ALA A 280 -8.02 2.84 28.18
N GLN A 281 -8.91 3.82 28.24
CA GLN A 281 -9.88 3.96 29.32
C GLN A 281 -10.85 2.78 29.40
N THR A 282 -11.38 2.31 28.26
CA THR A 282 -12.26 1.13 28.24
C THR A 282 -11.53 -0.14 28.66
N GLN A 283 -10.25 -0.29 28.32
CA GLN A 283 -9.40 -1.40 28.76
C GLN A 283 -9.17 -1.34 30.29
N TYR A 284 -8.97 -0.15 30.85
CA TYR A 284 -8.85 0.03 32.29
C TYR A 284 -10.15 -0.35 33.02
N GLU A 285 -11.31 0.06 32.50
CA GLU A 285 -12.61 -0.33 33.09
C GLU A 285 -12.84 -1.85 33.00
N LEU A 286 -12.42 -2.49 31.90
CA LEU A 286 -12.45 -3.93 31.77
C LEU A 286 -11.54 -4.61 32.80
N ALA A 287 -10.32 -4.11 32.98
CA ALA A 287 -9.39 -4.64 34.00
C ALA A 287 -9.98 -4.55 35.43
N ARG A 288 -10.63 -3.45 35.74
CA ARG A 288 -11.36 -3.26 37.00
C ARG A 288 -12.55 -4.25 37.14
N ALA A 289 -13.30 -4.44 36.06
CA ALA A 289 -14.40 -5.40 36.03
C ALA A 289 -13.91 -6.83 36.23
N ASN A 290 -12.78 -7.21 35.63
CA ASN A 290 -12.15 -8.53 35.78
C ASN A 290 -11.66 -8.79 37.23
N GLY A 291 -11.36 -7.76 37.99
CA GLY A 291 -11.07 -7.89 39.41
C GLY A 291 -12.28 -8.32 40.28
N LYS A 292 -13.51 -8.18 39.74
CA LYS A 292 -14.71 -8.71 40.39
C LYS A 292 -14.86 -10.18 40.11
N ARG A 293 -15.12 -11.00 41.14
CA ARG A 293 -15.25 -12.45 41.01
C ARG A 293 -16.59 -12.85 40.46
N ASP A 294 -16.59 -13.84 39.58
CA ASP A 294 -17.79 -14.44 39.03
C ASP A 294 -18.31 -15.51 39.98
N VAL A 295 -19.56 -15.93 39.81
CA VAL A 295 -20.18 -17.02 40.52
C VAL A 295 -20.42 -18.13 39.53
N ASP A 296 -19.91 -19.30 39.87
CA ASP A 296 -20.24 -20.53 39.16
C ASP A 296 -21.38 -21.24 39.88
N ALA A 297 -22.42 -21.64 39.16
CA ALA A 297 -23.52 -22.44 39.69
C ALA A 297 -23.59 -23.74 38.90
N THR A 298 -23.56 -24.84 39.64
CA THR A 298 -23.58 -26.19 39.07
C THR A 298 -24.80 -26.93 39.63
N PHE A 299 -25.62 -27.50 38.72
CA PHE A 299 -26.58 -28.53 39.06
C PHE A 299 -26.00 -29.88 38.67
N ASP A 300 -26.02 -30.82 39.57
CA ASP A 300 -25.48 -32.15 39.37
C ASP A 300 -26.53 -33.20 39.74
N TYR A 301 -26.67 -34.22 38.88
CA TYR A 301 -27.48 -35.42 39.11
C TYR A 301 -26.51 -36.59 39.33
N THR A 302 -26.71 -37.26 40.49
CA THR A 302 -25.90 -38.41 40.88
C THR A 302 -26.79 -39.66 40.96
N HIS A 303 -26.34 -40.75 40.37
CA HIS A 303 -26.93 -42.08 40.49
C HIS A 303 -25.90 -43.01 41.17
N VAL A 304 -26.24 -43.51 42.36
CA VAL A 304 -25.41 -44.50 43.06
C VAL A 304 -26.34 -45.56 43.67
N GLY A 305 -26.13 -46.82 43.37
CA GLY A 305 -27.02 -47.90 43.75
C GLY A 305 -28.45 -47.65 43.20
N ASN A 306 -29.45 -47.81 44.05
CA ASN A 306 -30.84 -47.53 43.68
C ASN A 306 -31.29 -46.09 44.03
N VAL A 307 -30.36 -45.19 44.29
CA VAL A 307 -30.67 -43.82 44.75
C VAL A 307 -30.29 -42.80 43.68
N ASN A 308 -31.25 -41.96 43.33
CA ASN A 308 -31.04 -40.80 42.47
C ASN A 308 -31.11 -39.55 43.31
N THR A 309 -30.06 -38.70 43.21
CA THR A 309 -29.98 -37.44 43.95
C THR A 309 -29.69 -36.27 43.00
N GLY A 310 -30.14 -35.10 43.38
CA GLY A 310 -29.79 -33.86 42.70
C GLY A 310 -29.10 -32.91 43.68
N SER A 311 -28.01 -32.33 43.24
CA SER A 311 -27.22 -31.41 44.03
C SER A 311 -27.11 -30.02 43.38
N LEU A 312 -27.07 -28.99 44.15
CA LEU A 312 -26.83 -27.62 43.66
C LEU A 312 -25.57 -27.06 44.36
N PHE A 313 -24.57 -26.74 43.55
CA PHE A 313 -23.31 -26.17 44.03
C PHE A 313 -23.20 -24.73 43.57
N GLY A 314 -22.69 -23.84 44.45
CA GLY A 314 -22.27 -22.50 44.11
C GLY A 314 -20.81 -22.31 44.49
N SER A 315 -19.98 -21.83 43.59
CA SER A 315 -18.58 -21.51 43.88
C SER A 315 -18.24 -20.08 43.52
N ILE A 316 -17.40 -19.45 44.35
CA ILE A 316 -16.84 -18.12 44.13
C ILE A 316 -15.39 -18.09 44.58
N GLN A 317 -14.52 -17.59 43.73
CA GLN A 317 -13.11 -17.39 44.10
C GLN A 317 -12.99 -16.25 45.14
N LEU A 318 -12.28 -16.50 46.21
CA LEU A 318 -11.99 -15.46 47.22
C LEU A 318 -10.80 -14.61 46.79
N PRO A 319 -10.94 -13.28 46.63
CA PRO A 319 -9.87 -12.41 46.15
C PRO A 319 -8.89 -12.04 47.28
N ILE A 320 -8.18 -13.03 47.82
CA ILE A 320 -7.25 -12.81 48.94
C ILE A 320 -5.94 -12.27 48.41
N PHE A 321 -5.33 -12.92 47.45
CA PHE A 321 -4.01 -12.57 46.90
C PHE A 321 -4.11 -11.82 45.55
N ASP A 322 -4.91 -12.32 44.65
CA ASP A 322 -5.11 -11.72 43.33
C ASP A 322 -6.46 -11.00 43.24
N ARG A 323 -6.37 -9.70 43.02
CA ARG A 323 -7.53 -8.78 42.82
C ARG A 323 -7.42 -8.10 41.44
N ASN A 324 -6.63 -8.65 40.54
CA ASN A 324 -6.27 -8.06 39.26
C ASN A 324 -5.50 -6.72 39.39
N GLN A 325 -4.83 -6.49 40.53
CA GLN A 325 -4.18 -5.22 40.84
C GLN A 325 -3.06 -4.87 39.85
N GLY A 326 -2.32 -5.85 39.38
CA GLY A 326 -1.26 -5.64 38.39
C GLY A 326 -1.80 -5.13 37.06
N GLU A 327 -2.86 -5.79 36.54
CA GLU A 327 -3.47 -5.40 35.27
C GLU A 327 -4.22 -4.05 35.37
N ILE A 328 -4.85 -3.77 36.51
CA ILE A 328 -5.45 -2.46 36.80
C ILE A 328 -4.37 -1.36 36.80
N ALA A 329 -3.20 -1.61 37.42
CA ALA A 329 -2.11 -0.64 37.42
C ALA A 329 -1.54 -0.48 35.98
N ARG A 330 -1.29 -1.58 35.26
CA ARG A 330 -0.79 -1.58 33.89
C ARG A 330 -1.70 -0.76 32.96
N THR A 331 -3.00 -1.02 32.99
CA THR A 331 -3.97 -0.32 32.13
C THR A 331 -4.15 1.14 32.54
N ARG A 332 -3.96 1.49 33.80
CA ARG A 332 -3.92 2.89 34.26
C ARG A 332 -2.75 3.64 33.63
N TYR A 333 -1.54 3.06 33.64
CA TYR A 333 -0.39 3.66 32.98
C TYR A 333 -0.54 3.73 31.46
N ALA A 334 -1.25 2.77 30.85
CA ALA A 334 -1.57 2.80 29.43
C ALA A 334 -2.42 4.02 29.01
N ILE A 335 -3.26 4.54 29.92
CA ILE A 335 -4.00 5.79 29.66
C ILE A 335 -3.03 6.98 29.55
N THR A 336 -2.09 7.11 30.49
CA THR A 336 -1.06 8.16 30.43
C THR A 336 -0.22 8.02 29.17
N GLN A 337 0.23 6.79 28.84
CA GLN A 337 0.96 6.53 27.60
C GLN A 337 0.16 6.99 26.37
N SER A 338 -1.14 6.67 26.28
CA SER A 338 -1.98 7.09 25.15
C SER A 338 -2.15 8.61 25.06
N GLN A 339 -2.14 9.32 26.18
CA GLN A 339 -2.18 10.79 26.23
C GLN A 339 -0.88 11.39 25.65
N GLU A 340 0.27 10.87 26.07
CA GLU A 340 1.57 11.31 25.54
C GLU A 340 1.72 11.01 24.04
N LEU A 341 1.33 9.81 23.60
CA LEU A 341 1.33 9.45 22.17
C LEU A 341 0.40 10.35 21.35
N SER A 342 -0.75 10.77 21.91
CA SER A 342 -1.64 11.71 21.22
C SER A 342 -1.02 13.10 21.12
N SER A 343 -0.29 13.55 22.13
CA SER A 343 0.44 14.82 22.11
C SER A 343 1.62 14.78 21.11
N GLU A 344 2.35 13.68 21.10
CA GLU A 344 3.42 13.42 20.12
C GLU A 344 2.88 13.46 18.69
N GLN A 345 1.78 12.75 18.41
CA GLN A 345 1.19 12.70 17.08
C GLN A 345 0.70 14.08 16.61
N ALA A 346 0.17 14.90 17.51
CA ALA A 346 -0.19 16.28 17.21
C ALA A 346 1.04 17.14 16.87
N ALA A 347 2.14 16.98 17.61
CA ALA A 347 3.40 17.70 17.33
C ALA A 347 4.02 17.26 15.99
N LEU A 348 4.01 15.94 15.68
CA LEU A 348 4.45 15.42 14.39
C LEU A 348 3.63 16.00 13.24
N ALA A 349 2.30 16.05 13.39
CA ALA A 349 1.42 16.62 12.38
C ALA A 349 1.73 18.10 12.09
N LEU A 350 2.00 18.90 13.13
CA LEU A 350 2.38 20.30 12.97
C LEU A 350 3.75 20.45 12.28
N THR A 351 4.70 19.57 12.59
CA THR A 351 6.02 19.53 11.97
C THR A 351 5.92 19.16 10.47
N ASP A 352 5.11 18.14 10.14
CA ASP A 352 4.88 17.73 8.76
C ASP A 352 4.29 18.87 7.92
N VAL A 353 3.30 19.60 8.46
CA VAL A 353 2.72 20.77 7.78
C VAL A 353 3.77 21.84 7.53
N MET A 354 4.62 22.15 8.53
CA MET A 354 5.70 23.13 8.35
C MET A 354 6.68 22.71 7.27
N ASN A 355 7.15 21.46 7.33
CA ASN A 355 8.12 20.95 6.36
C ASN A 355 7.54 20.95 4.94
N ALA A 356 6.30 20.49 4.77
CA ALA A 356 5.63 20.48 3.47
C ALA A 356 5.35 21.89 2.93
N TYR A 357 4.98 22.83 3.80
CA TYR A 357 4.78 24.24 3.45
C TYR A 357 6.07 24.91 2.98
N GLU A 358 7.18 24.74 3.72
CA GLU A 358 8.47 25.30 3.33
C GLU A 358 9.04 24.64 2.07
N ALA A 359 8.79 23.33 1.87
CA ALA A 359 9.16 22.64 0.63
C ALA A 359 8.40 23.22 -0.58
N LEU A 360 7.09 23.46 -0.43
CA LEU A 360 6.27 24.07 -1.47
C LEU A 360 6.74 25.49 -1.78
N ARG A 361 6.98 26.31 -0.75
CA ARG A 361 7.47 27.68 -0.88
C ARG A 361 8.82 27.75 -1.56
N THR A 362 9.74 26.85 -1.20
CA THR A 362 11.06 26.78 -1.84
C THR A 362 10.94 26.37 -3.31
N SER A 363 10.10 25.37 -3.61
CA SER A 363 9.85 24.93 -5.00
C SER A 363 9.21 26.05 -5.84
N ASP A 364 8.31 26.82 -5.25
CA ASP A 364 7.70 28.01 -5.88
C ASP A 364 8.77 29.06 -6.26
N GLN A 365 9.66 29.40 -5.34
CA GLN A 365 10.76 30.34 -5.59
C GLN A 365 11.70 29.86 -6.71
N VAL A 366 12.01 28.56 -6.75
CA VAL A 366 12.86 27.99 -7.82
C VAL A 366 12.20 28.12 -9.19
N ILE A 367 10.88 27.84 -9.30
CA ILE A 367 10.16 28.00 -10.58
C ILE A 367 10.15 29.48 -11.02
N GLN A 368 9.90 30.40 -10.09
CA GLN A 368 9.92 31.83 -10.39
C GLN A 368 11.29 32.31 -10.92
N LEU A 369 12.39 31.75 -10.43
CA LEU A 369 13.72 32.01 -10.98
C LEU A 369 13.83 31.57 -12.46
N TYR A 370 13.37 30.39 -12.82
CA TYR A 370 13.38 29.96 -14.21
C TYR A 370 12.48 30.84 -15.10
N GLN A 371 11.31 31.24 -14.60
CA GLN A 371 10.37 32.08 -15.33
C GLN A 371 10.81 33.56 -15.43
N SER A 372 11.71 34.02 -14.56
CA SER A 372 12.26 35.40 -14.62
C SER A 372 13.17 35.65 -15.81
N GLY A 373 13.40 34.67 -16.69
CA GLY A 373 14.11 34.81 -17.94
C GLY A 373 15.25 33.82 -18.14
N TYR A 374 15.71 33.08 -17.12
CA TYR A 374 16.83 32.15 -17.26
C TYR A 374 16.60 31.03 -18.27
N LEU A 375 15.39 30.53 -18.37
CA LEU A 375 15.02 29.51 -19.35
C LEU A 375 15.19 30.09 -20.77
N LYS A 376 14.63 31.27 -21.03
CA LYS A 376 14.73 31.95 -22.34
C LYS A 376 16.18 32.31 -22.66
N GLN A 377 16.95 32.82 -21.70
CA GLN A 377 18.36 33.15 -21.91
C GLN A 377 19.21 31.94 -22.29
N SER A 378 18.92 30.78 -21.71
CA SER A 378 19.63 29.52 -22.06
C SER A 378 19.28 29.05 -23.49
N GLU A 379 18.04 29.21 -23.92
CA GLU A 379 17.58 28.92 -25.27
C GLU A 379 18.23 29.87 -26.27
N ASP A 380 18.17 31.19 -26.04
CA ASP A 380 18.78 32.21 -26.87
C ASP A 380 20.31 32.01 -27.00
N SER A 381 20.99 31.67 -25.90
CA SER A 381 22.43 31.36 -25.92
C SER A 381 22.75 30.17 -26.83
N ARG A 382 21.96 29.10 -26.77
CA ARG A 382 22.12 27.95 -27.66
C ARG A 382 21.89 28.34 -29.12
N ASP A 383 20.81 29.05 -29.42
CA ASP A 383 20.43 29.44 -30.79
C ASP A 383 21.47 30.36 -31.44
N ILE A 384 21.96 31.34 -30.67
CA ILE A 384 23.07 32.26 -31.10
C ILE A 384 24.33 31.46 -31.37
N SER A 385 24.73 30.55 -30.46
CA SER A 385 25.94 29.73 -30.60
C SER A 385 25.84 28.77 -31.78
N GLN A 386 24.68 28.18 -32.01
CA GLN A 386 24.40 27.30 -33.15
C GLN A 386 24.52 28.07 -34.48
N TYR A 387 23.87 29.24 -34.56
CA TYR A 387 23.95 30.07 -35.75
C TYR A 387 25.37 30.58 -36.05
N ALA A 388 26.10 31.03 -35.01
CA ALA A 388 27.48 31.46 -35.18
C ALA A 388 28.40 30.31 -35.61
N TYR A 389 28.24 29.13 -35.06
CA TYR A 389 28.98 27.93 -35.50
C TYR A 389 28.70 27.58 -36.96
N GLN A 390 27.44 27.59 -37.40
CA GLN A 390 27.07 27.32 -38.79
C GLN A 390 27.67 28.33 -39.80
N ARG A 391 27.95 29.56 -39.32
CA ARG A 391 28.58 30.61 -40.12
C ARG A 391 30.10 30.67 -39.98
N GLY A 392 30.71 29.76 -39.21
CA GLY A 392 32.16 29.79 -38.93
C GLY A 392 32.63 30.92 -38.03
N ALA A 393 31.72 31.62 -37.32
CA ALA A 393 31.99 32.71 -36.39
C ALA A 393 32.17 32.25 -34.94
N ALA A 394 31.82 31.00 -34.60
CA ALA A 394 32.08 30.40 -33.30
C ALA A 394 32.72 29.00 -33.47
N THR A 395 33.38 28.52 -32.42
CA THR A 395 33.98 27.19 -32.41
C THR A 395 32.93 26.10 -32.14
N LEU A 396 33.23 24.86 -32.54
CA LEU A 396 32.41 23.73 -32.18
C LEU A 396 32.26 23.58 -30.66
N LEU A 397 33.32 23.89 -29.91
CA LEU A 397 33.29 23.79 -28.44
C LEU A 397 32.26 24.75 -27.83
N ASP A 398 32.22 26.00 -28.30
CA ASP A 398 31.26 27.01 -27.84
C ASP A 398 29.81 26.58 -28.10
N PHE A 399 29.55 26.02 -29.25
CA PHE A 399 28.24 25.46 -29.59
C PHE A 399 27.84 24.27 -28.69
N LEU A 400 28.74 23.29 -28.54
CA LEU A 400 28.47 22.11 -27.70
C LEU A 400 28.27 22.45 -26.23
N ASP A 401 28.96 23.47 -25.72
CA ASP A 401 28.82 23.94 -24.34
C ASP A 401 27.49 24.67 -24.13
N ALA A 402 27.10 25.54 -25.06
CA ALA A 402 25.77 26.18 -25.04
C ALA A 402 24.62 25.16 -25.14
N GLU A 403 24.76 24.15 -26.00
CA GLU A 403 23.81 23.04 -26.13
C GLU A 403 23.69 22.23 -24.83
N ARG A 404 24.80 21.92 -24.19
CA ARG A 404 24.82 21.23 -22.89
C ARG A 404 24.12 22.05 -21.81
N SER A 405 24.43 23.34 -21.74
CA SER A 405 23.84 24.25 -20.76
C SER A 405 22.34 24.40 -20.94
N TYR A 406 21.86 24.54 -22.17
CA TYR A 406 20.43 24.58 -22.50
C TYR A 406 19.71 23.31 -22.05
N ARG A 407 20.20 22.14 -22.44
CA ARG A 407 19.59 20.86 -22.06
C ARG A 407 19.56 20.67 -20.55
N ALA A 408 20.62 21.02 -19.85
CA ALA A 408 20.67 20.95 -18.40
C ALA A 408 19.62 21.88 -17.74
N THR A 409 19.44 23.09 -18.28
CA THR A 409 18.45 24.06 -17.80
C THR A 409 17.03 23.57 -18.05
N GLU A 410 16.73 23.04 -19.22
CA GLU A 410 15.43 22.46 -19.59
C GLU A 410 15.06 21.26 -18.69
N PHE A 411 15.99 20.36 -18.47
CA PHE A 411 15.80 19.21 -17.60
C PHE A 411 15.55 19.66 -16.14
N ALA A 412 16.37 20.61 -15.65
CA ALA A 412 16.22 21.13 -14.29
C ALA A 412 14.88 21.88 -14.08
N TYR A 413 14.40 22.60 -15.11
CA TYR A 413 13.10 23.25 -15.05
C TYR A 413 11.94 22.25 -14.95
N ARG A 414 11.95 21.18 -15.77
CA ARG A 414 10.94 20.12 -15.66
C ARG A 414 10.98 19.43 -14.31
N GLN A 415 12.16 19.18 -13.78
CA GLN A 415 12.35 18.64 -12.44
C GLN A 415 11.79 19.59 -11.38
N ALA A 416 12.00 20.92 -11.52
CA ALA A 416 11.45 21.92 -10.59
C ALA A 416 9.92 21.93 -10.61
N LEU A 417 9.29 21.80 -11.80
CA LEU A 417 7.83 21.66 -11.93
C LEU A 417 7.31 20.40 -11.21
N ALA A 418 7.96 19.28 -11.43
CA ALA A 418 7.58 18.01 -10.77
C ALA A 418 7.77 18.10 -9.24
N ASN A 419 8.83 18.73 -8.77
CA ASN A 419 9.08 18.97 -7.34
C ASN A 419 8.00 19.84 -6.72
N TYR A 420 7.57 20.90 -7.40
CA TYR A 420 6.49 21.77 -6.96
C TYR A 420 5.15 21.00 -6.83
N MET A 421 4.79 20.25 -7.87
CA MET A 421 3.57 19.44 -7.84
C MET A 421 3.62 18.39 -6.72
N THR A 422 4.76 17.76 -6.52
CA THR A 422 4.97 16.78 -5.45
C THR A 422 4.88 17.44 -4.07
N ALA A 423 5.50 18.63 -3.88
CA ALA A 423 5.41 19.37 -2.63
C ALA A 423 3.96 19.81 -2.33
N LEU A 424 3.17 20.16 -3.35
CA LEU A 424 1.75 20.48 -3.19
C LEU A 424 0.95 19.24 -2.72
N GLU A 425 1.20 18.06 -3.28
CA GLU A 425 0.55 16.82 -2.84
C GLU A 425 1.02 16.40 -1.43
N GLN A 426 2.29 16.62 -1.10
CA GLN A 426 2.81 16.43 0.26
C GLN A 426 2.10 17.36 1.26
N LEU A 427 1.87 18.61 0.90
CA LEU A 427 1.15 19.54 1.75
C LEU A 427 -0.32 19.12 1.92
N ARG A 428 -1.01 18.69 0.87
CA ARG A 428 -2.37 18.13 0.95
C ARG A 428 -2.43 16.93 1.91
N SER A 429 -1.47 16.05 1.80
CA SER A 429 -1.34 14.89 2.69
C SER A 429 -1.02 15.30 4.13
N ALA A 430 -0.11 16.26 4.34
CA ALA A 430 0.25 16.76 5.67
C ALA A 430 -0.92 17.47 6.38
N VAL A 431 -1.79 18.11 5.62
CA VAL A 431 -3.03 18.74 6.14
C VAL A 431 -4.17 17.72 6.30
N GLY A 432 -4.11 16.60 5.59
CA GLY A 432 -5.16 15.56 5.63
C GLY A 432 -6.37 15.83 4.75
N THR A 433 -6.24 16.72 3.74
CA THR A 433 -7.33 17.02 2.79
C THR A 433 -6.77 17.35 1.41
N ARG A 434 -7.51 16.99 0.36
CA ARG A 434 -7.16 17.35 -1.01
C ARG A 434 -7.57 18.78 -1.38
N SER A 435 -8.57 19.33 -0.71
CA SER A 435 -9.01 20.74 -0.89
C SER A 435 -8.29 21.64 0.11
N LEU A 436 -7.26 22.36 -0.34
CA LEU A 436 -6.61 23.39 0.47
C LEU A 436 -7.44 24.68 0.44
N PRO A 437 -7.43 25.46 1.55
CA PRO A 437 -8.22 26.69 1.65
C PRO A 437 -7.75 27.80 0.69
#